data_01c10f55d2e860670e53835fe8448b96
#
_entry.id   01c10f55d2e860670e53835fe8448b96
#
_cell.length_a   1.000
_cell.length_b   1.000
_cell.length_c   1.000
_cell.angle_alpha   90.00
_cell.angle_beta   90.00
_cell.angle_gamma   90.00
#
_symmetry.space_group_name_H-M   'P 1'
#
loop_
_entity.id
_entity.type
_entity.pdbx_description
1 polymer ?
#
loop_
_entity_poly.entity_id
_entity_poly.type
_entity_poly.pdbx_seq_one_letter_code
_entity_poly.pdbx_strand_id
1 'polypeptide(L)'
;LLEPLTSDSGVGRFLAKRGEGLHHLCFKTADVAGELAALKSKGVPLIDAAPRLGLAGRIAFLSPKACHGVLVELATPDGPEHRPDSPVRFKRLVISCQSPPETAKTYQDLFGLPEVEVNGGPRTMLGWAGGSTLLLVRVSEVGGMEGMVALSMVAPDMPPLIRRLEKAGAAMLIGAGEITVEPQSSHGVHLHISRYHFP
;
A
#
# COMPACT_ATOMS: atom_id res chain seq x y z
N LEU A 1 -0.19 -3.99 12.61
CA LEU A 1 1.06 -3.29 12.88
C LEU A 1 2.20 -4.29 12.92
N LEU A 2 3.40 -3.86 12.50
CA LEU A 2 4.62 -4.66 12.56
C LEU A 2 5.60 -4.00 13.53
N GLU A 3 6.18 -4.81 14.41
CA GLU A 3 7.25 -4.40 15.31
C GLU A 3 8.53 -5.18 14.97
N PRO A 4 9.71 -4.56 15.06
CA PRO A 4 10.95 -5.27 14.80
C PRO A 4 11.27 -6.24 15.96
N LEU A 5 11.65 -7.48 15.64
CA LEU A 5 12.19 -8.41 16.64
C LEU A 5 13.59 -8.00 17.08
N THR A 6 14.37 -7.44 16.15
CA THR A 6 15.73 -6.94 16.38
C THR A 6 15.96 -5.68 15.56
N SER A 7 16.91 -4.84 15.98
CA SER A 7 17.23 -3.60 15.28
C SER A 7 17.80 -3.83 13.86
N ASP A 8 18.42 -4.97 13.61
CA ASP A 8 18.97 -5.38 12.31
C ASP A 8 17.98 -6.14 11.43
N SER A 9 16.75 -6.38 11.89
CA SER A 9 15.67 -6.94 11.07
C SER A 9 15.27 -6.00 9.92
N GLY A 10 14.55 -6.50 8.92
CA GLY A 10 14.04 -5.67 7.82
C GLY A 10 13.20 -4.50 8.31
N VAL A 11 12.30 -4.75 9.27
CA VAL A 11 11.47 -3.72 9.91
C VAL A 11 12.32 -2.76 10.75
N GLY A 12 13.31 -3.27 11.50
CA GLY A 12 14.24 -2.44 12.29
C GLY A 12 15.03 -1.45 11.42
N ARG A 13 15.60 -1.93 10.31
CA ARG A 13 16.29 -1.07 9.34
C ARG A 13 15.37 -0.05 8.66
N PHE A 14 14.13 -0.45 8.39
CA PHE A 14 13.13 0.49 7.84
C PHE A 14 12.85 1.62 8.82
N LEU A 15 12.55 1.30 10.08
CA LEU A 15 12.28 2.28 11.14
C LEU A 15 13.46 3.22 11.38
N ALA A 16 14.70 2.68 11.41
CA ALA A 16 15.90 3.49 11.59
C ALA A 16 16.12 4.48 10.43
N LYS A 17 15.72 4.12 9.20
CA LYS A 17 15.94 4.94 8.01
C LYS A 17 14.79 5.89 7.69
N ARG A 18 13.54 5.46 7.91
CA ARG A 18 12.33 6.17 7.46
C ARG A 18 11.39 6.59 8.59
N GLY A 19 11.62 6.10 9.82
CA GLY A 19 10.66 6.25 10.91
C GLY A 19 9.44 5.33 10.74
N GLU A 20 8.37 5.61 11.47
CA GLU A 20 7.09 4.93 11.32
C GLU A 20 6.44 5.27 9.97
N GLY A 21 5.68 4.33 9.41
CA GLY A 21 5.00 4.53 8.13
C GLY A 21 4.61 3.23 7.44
N LEU A 22 4.24 3.34 6.17
CA LEU A 22 3.87 2.22 5.31
C LEU A 22 5.13 1.43 4.93
N HIS A 23 5.18 0.15 5.34
CA HIS A 23 6.37 -0.69 5.17
C HIS A 23 6.42 -1.37 3.80
N HIS A 24 5.36 -2.07 3.40
CA HIS A 24 5.31 -2.78 2.12
C HIS A 24 3.88 -2.87 1.57
N LEU A 25 3.79 -3.11 0.26
CA LEU A 25 2.57 -3.46 -0.46
C LEU A 25 2.60 -4.96 -0.73
N CYS A 26 1.53 -5.68 -0.38
CA CYS A 26 1.42 -7.11 -0.63
C CYS A 26 0.38 -7.40 -1.72
N PHE A 27 0.79 -8.15 -2.75
CA PHE A 27 -0.11 -8.70 -3.75
C PHE A 27 -0.29 -10.20 -3.52
N LYS A 28 -1.56 -10.62 -3.53
CA LYS A 28 -1.91 -12.04 -3.51
C LYS A 28 -1.69 -12.65 -4.89
N THR A 29 -1.04 -13.80 -4.93
CA THR A 29 -0.90 -14.65 -6.12
C THR A 29 -1.26 -16.09 -5.80
N ALA A 30 -1.67 -16.86 -6.81
CA ALA A 30 -1.94 -18.28 -6.65
C ALA A 30 -0.64 -19.11 -6.54
N ASP A 31 0.45 -18.63 -7.13
CA ASP A 31 1.75 -19.32 -7.16
C ASP A 31 2.91 -18.33 -7.06
N VAL A 32 3.33 -18.04 -5.84
CA VAL A 32 4.47 -17.15 -5.58
C VAL A 32 5.78 -17.70 -6.15
N ALA A 33 5.94 -19.02 -6.27
CA ALA A 33 7.16 -19.62 -6.80
C ALA A 33 7.27 -19.42 -8.32
N GLY A 34 6.18 -19.64 -9.04
CA GLY A 34 6.11 -19.40 -10.48
C GLY A 34 6.29 -17.92 -10.84
N GLU A 35 5.60 -17.03 -10.11
CA GLU A 35 5.76 -15.57 -10.28
C GLU A 35 7.20 -15.11 -10.02
N LEU A 36 7.82 -15.58 -8.94
CA LEU A 36 9.19 -15.23 -8.62
C LEU A 36 10.17 -15.70 -9.71
N ALA A 37 9.97 -16.91 -10.24
CA ALA A 37 10.78 -17.45 -11.34
C ALA A 37 10.61 -16.62 -12.62
N ALA A 38 9.39 -16.21 -12.95
CA ALA A 38 9.09 -15.36 -14.10
C ALA A 38 9.74 -13.95 -13.96
N LEU A 39 9.64 -13.33 -12.79
CA LEU A 39 10.28 -12.05 -12.51
C LEU A 39 11.81 -12.15 -12.58
N LYS A 40 12.37 -13.22 -12.03
CA LYS A 40 13.82 -13.49 -12.10
C LYS A 40 14.31 -13.65 -13.54
N SER A 41 13.56 -14.36 -14.39
CA SER A 41 13.91 -14.53 -15.82
C SER A 41 13.90 -13.22 -16.60
N LYS A 42 13.11 -12.23 -16.16
CA LYS A 42 13.07 -10.87 -16.70
C LYS A 42 14.16 -9.95 -16.12
N GLY A 43 15.01 -10.44 -15.22
CA GLY A 43 16.06 -9.65 -14.59
C GLY A 43 15.55 -8.65 -13.54
N VAL A 44 14.33 -8.84 -13.03
CA VAL A 44 13.77 -7.96 -12.00
C VAL A 44 14.57 -8.07 -10.70
N PRO A 45 14.99 -6.96 -10.08
CA PRO A 45 15.68 -6.99 -8.80
C PRO A 45 14.81 -7.57 -7.68
N LEU A 46 15.25 -8.67 -7.09
CA LEU A 46 14.57 -9.39 -6.02
C LEU A 46 15.35 -9.29 -4.70
N ILE A 47 14.64 -9.37 -3.56
CA ILE A 47 15.24 -9.56 -2.23
C ILE A 47 15.32 -11.06 -1.94
N ASP A 48 14.23 -11.79 -2.11
CA ASP A 48 14.17 -13.21 -1.87
C ASP A 48 14.52 -13.99 -3.16
N ALA A 49 15.51 -14.87 -3.09
CA ALA A 49 15.90 -15.73 -4.22
C ALA A 49 14.92 -16.92 -4.42
N ALA A 50 14.19 -17.29 -3.38
CA ALA A 50 13.18 -18.35 -3.34
C ALA A 50 12.07 -17.98 -2.35
N PRO A 51 10.84 -18.49 -2.51
CA PRO A 51 9.77 -18.26 -1.56
C PRO A 51 10.10 -18.82 -0.17
N ARG A 52 9.65 -18.11 0.86
CA ARG A 52 9.77 -18.51 2.27
C ARG A 52 8.44 -18.41 3.00
N LEU A 53 8.34 -18.95 4.19
CA LEU A 53 7.18 -18.76 5.06
C LEU A 53 7.18 -17.34 5.64
N GLY A 54 6.01 -16.72 5.67
CA GLY A 54 5.74 -15.40 6.26
C GLY A 54 4.35 -15.34 6.87
N LEU A 55 3.94 -14.17 7.34
CA LEU A 55 2.61 -13.97 7.95
C LEU A 55 1.46 -14.17 6.95
N ALA A 56 1.69 -13.89 5.67
CA ALA A 56 0.68 -14.02 4.62
C ALA A 56 0.72 -15.38 3.89
N GLY A 57 1.38 -16.39 4.45
CA GLY A 57 1.59 -17.70 3.86
C GLY A 57 2.98 -17.84 3.23
N ARG A 58 3.08 -18.39 2.03
CA ARG A 58 4.35 -18.42 1.26
C ARG A 58 4.55 -17.07 0.60
N ILE A 59 5.68 -16.43 0.88
CA ILE A 59 5.96 -15.06 0.44
C ILE A 59 7.29 -14.94 -0.29
N ALA A 60 7.40 -13.88 -1.09
CA ALA A 60 8.68 -13.40 -1.62
C ALA A 60 8.64 -11.87 -1.82
N PHE A 61 9.76 -11.20 -1.58
CA PHE A 61 9.89 -9.76 -1.72
C PHE A 61 10.67 -9.36 -2.98
N LEU A 62 10.13 -8.37 -3.69
CA LEU A 62 10.83 -7.62 -4.72
C LEU A 62 11.59 -6.47 -4.08
N SER A 63 12.76 -6.14 -4.66
CA SER A 63 13.52 -4.97 -4.21
C SER A 63 12.76 -3.66 -4.47
N PRO A 64 12.79 -2.68 -3.55
CA PRO A 64 12.25 -1.35 -3.82
C PRO A 64 12.81 -0.69 -5.09
N LYS A 65 14.01 -1.08 -5.54
CA LYS A 65 14.59 -0.62 -6.81
C LYS A 65 13.77 -1.04 -8.04
N ALA A 66 13.08 -2.17 -7.95
CA ALA A 66 12.22 -2.67 -9.03
C ALA A 66 10.86 -1.95 -9.08
N CYS A 67 10.43 -1.35 -7.98
CA CYS A 67 9.07 -0.84 -7.78
C CYS A 67 9.04 0.63 -7.34
N HIS A 68 9.96 1.45 -7.85
CA HIS A 68 10.01 2.90 -7.59
C HIS A 68 9.93 3.26 -6.09
N GLY A 69 10.81 2.67 -5.29
CA GLY A 69 10.91 2.94 -3.85
C GLY A 69 9.92 2.15 -2.97
N VAL A 70 9.03 1.37 -3.55
CA VAL A 70 8.06 0.52 -2.82
C VAL A 70 8.63 -0.88 -2.62
N LEU A 71 8.65 -1.34 -1.38
CA LEU A 71 8.87 -2.75 -1.07
C LEU A 71 7.61 -3.52 -1.41
N VAL A 72 7.67 -4.46 -2.35
CA VAL A 72 6.53 -5.26 -2.77
C VAL A 72 6.70 -6.71 -2.32
N GLU A 73 5.68 -7.23 -1.66
CA GLU A 73 5.53 -8.63 -1.29
C GLU A 73 4.58 -9.33 -2.26
N LEU A 74 4.94 -10.51 -2.72
CA LEU A 74 4.03 -11.47 -3.34
C LEU A 74 3.72 -12.56 -2.33
N ALA A 75 2.44 -12.91 -2.18
CA ALA A 75 2.01 -13.91 -1.21
C ALA A 75 1.02 -14.91 -1.80
N THR A 76 1.28 -16.20 -1.55
CA THR A 76 0.28 -17.26 -1.71
C THR A 76 -0.20 -17.66 -0.31
N PRO A 77 -1.45 -17.29 0.08
CA PRO A 77 -1.98 -17.60 1.40
C PRO A 77 -2.10 -19.08 1.67
N ASP A 78 -1.81 -19.48 2.91
CA ASP A 78 -2.05 -20.83 3.40
C ASP A 78 -3.50 -20.94 3.91
N GLY A 79 -4.37 -21.53 3.13
CA GLY A 79 -5.77 -21.79 3.52
C GLY A 79 -6.79 -20.79 2.96
N PRO A 80 -8.06 -20.91 3.37
CA PRO A 80 -9.15 -20.10 2.86
C PRO A 80 -8.98 -18.63 3.29
N GLU A 81 -9.34 -17.72 2.39
CA GLU A 81 -9.32 -16.30 2.66
C GLU A 81 -10.33 -15.95 3.75
N HIS A 82 -9.83 -15.53 4.91
CA HIS A 82 -10.65 -14.96 5.97
C HIS A 82 -10.75 -13.46 5.77
N ARG A 83 -11.90 -12.99 5.31
CA ARG A 83 -12.23 -11.55 5.28
C ARG A 83 -13.02 -11.23 6.54
N PRO A 84 -12.42 -10.56 7.54
CA PRO A 84 -13.22 -10.08 8.66
C PRO A 84 -14.27 -9.11 8.15
N ASP A 85 -15.48 -9.19 8.71
CA ASP A 85 -16.55 -8.23 8.43
C ASP A 85 -16.14 -6.87 9.06
N SER A 86 -15.45 -6.07 8.26
CA SER A 86 -14.94 -4.77 8.70
C SER A 86 -15.78 -3.66 8.11
N PRO A 87 -16.27 -2.72 8.92
CA PRO A 87 -16.98 -1.54 8.43
C PRO A 87 -16.06 -0.58 7.66
N VAL A 88 -14.75 -0.75 7.79
CA VAL A 88 -13.76 0.06 7.09
C VAL A 88 -13.07 -0.80 6.02
N ARG A 89 -13.07 -0.32 4.78
CA ARG A 89 -12.48 -1.02 3.64
C ARG A 89 -11.37 -0.20 3.02
N PHE A 90 -10.35 -0.88 2.52
CA PHE A 90 -9.29 -0.26 1.74
C PHE A 90 -9.84 0.29 0.41
N LYS A 91 -9.44 1.50 0.05
CA LYS A 91 -9.85 2.16 -1.20
C LYS A 91 -8.66 2.43 -2.10
N ARG A 92 -7.62 3.07 -1.56
CA ARG A 92 -6.51 3.57 -2.37
C ARG A 92 -5.21 3.60 -1.59
N LEU A 93 -4.13 3.24 -2.26
CA LEU A 93 -2.77 3.53 -1.84
C LEU A 93 -2.21 4.66 -2.72
N VAL A 94 -1.58 5.65 -2.10
CA VAL A 94 -0.87 6.72 -2.82
C VAL A 94 0.62 6.41 -2.84
N ILE A 95 1.19 6.37 -4.04
CA ILE A 95 2.62 6.15 -4.26
C ILE A 95 3.22 7.41 -4.85
N SER A 96 4.24 7.92 -4.19
CA SER A 96 5.08 9.03 -4.65
C SER A 96 6.20 8.48 -5.53
N CYS A 97 6.39 9.05 -6.72
CA CYS A 97 7.38 8.61 -7.70
C CYS A 97 7.90 9.77 -8.55
N GLN A 98 9.06 9.59 -9.19
CA GLN A 98 9.62 10.62 -10.07
C GLN A 98 8.79 10.81 -11.33
N SER A 99 8.38 9.70 -11.94
CA SER A 99 7.62 9.68 -13.18
C SER A 99 6.40 8.76 -13.06
N PRO A 100 5.17 9.30 -12.82
CA PRO A 100 3.96 8.50 -12.79
C PRO A 100 3.75 7.61 -14.01
N PRO A 101 3.99 8.07 -15.28
CA PRO A 101 3.82 7.20 -16.45
C PRO A 101 4.79 6.01 -16.47
N GLU A 102 6.07 6.21 -16.10
CA GLU A 102 7.06 5.12 -16.03
C GLU A 102 6.73 4.15 -14.90
N THR A 103 6.32 4.68 -13.75
CA THR A 103 5.88 3.87 -12.62
C THR A 103 4.64 3.06 -12.99
N ALA A 104 3.65 3.65 -13.65
CA ALA A 104 2.47 2.94 -14.14
C ALA A 104 2.85 1.80 -15.06
N LYS A 105 3.71 2.08 -16.06
CA LYS A 105 4.21 1.04 -16.96
C LYS A 105 4.90 -0.10 -16.21
N THR A 106 5.73 0.20 -15.22
CA THR A 106 6.40 -0.81 -14.39
C THR A 106 5.37 -1.71 -13.68
N TYR A 107 4.37 -1.12 -13.04
CA TYR A 107 3.35 -1.90 -12.31
C TYR A 107 2.42 -2.69 -13.25
N GLN A 108 2.16 -2.17 -14.45
CA GLN A 108 1.46 -2.90 -15.51
C GLN A 108 2.27 -4.11 -15.99
N ASP A 109 3.56 -3.91 -16.27
CA ASP A 109 4.45 -4.95 -16.79
C ASP A 109 4.75 -6.06 -15.75
N LEU A 110 4.85 -5.69 -14.46
CA LEU A 110 5.16 -6.62 -13.38
C LEU A 110 3.93 -7.32 -12.79
N PHE A 111 2.82 -6.61 -12.67
CA PHE A 111 1.65 -7.08 -11.90
C PHE A 111 0.35 -7.08 -12.70
N GLY A 112 0.37 -6.66 -13.97
CA GLY A 112 -0.81 -6.64 -14.83
C GLY A 112 -1.91 -5.66 -14.39
N LEU A 113 -1.57 -4.60 -13.65
CA LEU A 113 -2.54 -3.64 -13.14
C LEU A 113 -3.05 -2.74 -14.26
N PRO A 114 -4.34 -2.75 -14.60
CA PRO A 114 -4.90 -1.87 -15.62
C PRO A 114 -4.91 -0.42 -15.17
N GLU A 115 -4.68 0.50 -16.08
CA GLU A 115 -4.95 1.92 -15.84
C GLU A 115 -6.45 2.15 -15.73
N VAL A 116 -6.86 2.96 -14.75
CA VAL A 116 -8.26 3.32 -14.52
C VAL A 116 -8.43 4.83 -14.49
N GLU A 117 -9.43 5.32 -15.21
CA GLU A 117 -9.82 6.71 -15.12
C GLU A 117 -10.73 6.93 -13.91
N VAL A 118 -10.41 7.94 -13.11
CA VAL A 118 -11.27 8.37 -12.00
C VAL A 118 -11.61 9.85 -12.20
N ASN A 119 -12.88 10.10 -12.44
CA ASN A 119 -13.47 11.44 -12.56
C ASN A 119 -12.80 12.36 -13.60
N GLY A 120 -12.22 11.78 -14.68
CA GLY A 120 -11.60 12.56 -15.77
C GLY A 120 -10.41 13.42 -15.32
N GLY A 121 -9.80 13.12 -14.18
CA GLY A 121 -8.67 13.87 -13.67
C GLY A 121 -7.35 13.50 -14.36
N PRO A 122 -6.36 14.40 -14.33
CA PRO A 122 -5.08 14.20 -15.02
C PRO A 122 -4.13 13.23 -14.27
N ARG A 123 -4.60 12.53 -13.24
CA ARG A 123 -3.75 11.69 -12.38
C ARG A 123 -3.77 10.25 -12.83
N THR A 124 -2.59 9.66 -12.96
CA THR A 124 -2.41 8.24 -13.29
C THR A 124 -2.84 7.36 -12.13
N MET A 125 -3.81 6.50 -12.38
CA MET A 125 -4.28 5.49 -11.42
C MET A 125 -4.27 4.10 -12.04
N LEU A 126 -3.91 3.11 -11.22
CA LEU A 126 -3.95 1.70 -11.58
C LEU A 126 -4.98 1.00 -10.68
N GLY A 127 -5.80 0.15 -11.28
CA GLY A 127 -6.81 -0.63 -10.56
C GLY A 127 -6.36 -2.06 -10.28
N TRP A 128 -6.95 -2.69 -9.29
CA TRP A 128 -6.87 -4.14 -9.09
C TRP A 128 -8.21 -4.73 -8.66
N ALA A 129 -8.27 -6.05 -8.55
CA ALA A 129 -9.48 -6.76 -8.16
C ALA A 129 -10.06 -6.23 -6.83
N GLY A 130 -11.38 -6.04 -6.79
CA GLY A 130 -12.09 -5.52 -5.61
C GLY A 130 -12.30 -4.00 -5.59
N GLY A 131 -11.96 -3.29 -6.69
CA GLY A 131 -12.24 -1.85 -6.84
C GLY A 131 -11.28 -0.93 -6.07
N SER A 132 -10.16 -1.45 -5.57
CA SER A 132 -9.10 -0.64 -4.98
C SER A 132 -8.15 -0.10 -6.04
N THR A 133 -7.43 0.99 -5.74
CA THR A 133 -6.56 1.66 -6.71
C THR A 133 -5.20 2.04 -6.13
N LEU A 134 -4.20 2.14 -7.00
CA LEU A 134 -2.95 2.86 -6.75
C LEU A 134 -3.06 4.24 -7.42
N LEU A 135 -2.86 5.30 -6.67
CA LEU A 135 -2.72 6.65 -7.20
C LEU A 135 -1.23 6.98 -7.25
N LEU A 136 -0.75 7.34 -8.43
CA LEU A 136 0.63 7.74 -8.65
C LEU A 136 0.72 9.27 -8.64
N VAL A 137 1.57 9.82 -7.79
CA VAL A 137 1.81 11.25 -7.65
C VAL A 137 3.30 11.56 -7.80
N ARG A 138 3.63 12.77 -8.24
CA ARG A 138 5.03 13.18 -8.32
C ARG A 138 5.59 13.46 -6.93
N VAL A 139 6.85 13.11 -6.70
CA VAL A 139 7.58 13.46 -5.48
C VAL A 139 7.49 14.96 -5.18
N SER A 140 7.54 15.80 -6.20
CA SER A 140 7.41 17.27 -6.08
C SER A 140 6.05 17.74 -5.55
N GLU A 141 4.99 16.93 -5.68
CA GLU A 141 3.66 17.28 -5.18
C GLU A 141 3.50 17.03 -3.67
N VAL A 142 4.28 16.11 -3.12
CA VAL A 142 4.15 15.65 -1.72
C VAL A 142 5.36 15.98 -0.85
N GLY A 143 6.37 16.66 -1.42
CA GLY A 143 7.53 17.17 -0.68
C GLY A 143 8.39 16.09 -0.01
N GLY A 144 8.39 14.88 -0.53
CA GLY A 144 8.98 13.73 0.13
C GLY A 144 9.89 12.87 -0.74
N MET A 145 10.05 11.64 -0.32
CA MET A 145 10.80 10.60 -1.01
C MET A 145 9.87 9.71 -1.84
N GLU A 146 10.44 8.96 -2.78
CA GLU A 146 9.72 7.89 -3.46
C GLU A 146 9.23 6.81 -2.48
N GLY A 147 8.07 6.25 -2.78
CA GLY A 147 7.45 5.17 -2.02
C GLY A 147 6.00 5.44 -1.64
N MET A 148 5.48 4.66 -0.72
CA MET A 148 4.10 4.79 -0.23
C MET A 148 3.99 5.97 0.74
N VAL A 149 2.99 6.84 0.51
CA VAL A 149 2.85 8.10 1.28
C VAL A 149 1.51 8.27 1.98
N ALA A 150 0.43 7.65 1.47
CA ALA A 150 -0.88 7.77 2.09
C ALA A 150 -1.76 6.56 1.84
N LEU A 151 -2.71 6.34 2.73
CA LEU A 151 -3.80 5.37 2.59
C LEU A 151 -5.14 6.09 2.52
N SER A 152 -6.02 5.62 1.63
CA SER A 152 -7.43 6.00 1.64
C SER A 152 -8.29 4.78 1.94
N MET A 153 -9.28 4.99 2.79
CA MET A 153 -10.25 3.98 3.20
C MET A 153 -11.67 4.47 3.00
N VAL A 154 -12.62 3.54 2.99
CA VAL A 154 -14.06 3.82 2.98
C VAL A 154 -14.67 3.31 4.27
N ALA A 155 -15.43 4.18 4.93
CA ALA A 155 -16.27 3.83 6.06
C ALA A 155 -17.69 4.37 5.80
N PRO A 156 -18.69 3.53 5.49
CA PRO A 156 -20.05 4.00 5.20
C PRO A 156 -20.70 4.74 6.36
N ASP A 157 -20.40 4.32 7.59
CA ASP A 157 -20.89 4.94 8.82
C ASP A 157 -19.75 5.68 9.55
N MET A 158 -19.66 6.99 9.29
CA MET A 158 -18.62 7.85 9.83
C MET A 158 -18.79 8.22 11.32
N PRO A 159 -20.00 8.51 11.86
CA PRO A 159 -20.17 8.95 13.23
C PRO A 159 -19.57 8.03 14.31
N PRO A 160 -19.77 6.70 14.28
CA PRO A 160 -19.12 5.82 15.24
C PRO A 160 -17.61 5.81 15.15
N LEU A 161 -17.08 5.93 13.93
CA LEU A 161 -15.64 5.99 13.70
C LEU A 161 -15.04 7.27 14.27
N ILE A 162 -15.65 8.42 13.99
CA ILE A 162 -15.24 9.73 14.54
C ILE A 162 -15.17 9.64 16.07
N ARG A 163 -16.25 9.20 16.74
CA ARG A 163 -16.26 9.08 18.20
C ARG A 163 -15.15 8.17 18.76
N ARG A 164 -14.80 7.10 18.04
CA ARG A 164 -13.68 6.22 18.45
C ARG A 164 -12.34 6.91 18.31
N LEU A 165 -12.12 7.64 17.24
CA LEU A 165 -10.89 8.40 16.99
C LEU A 165 -10.74 9.55 18.01
N GLU A 166 -11.82 10.29 18.28
CA GLU A 166 -11.85 11.32 19.34
C GLU A 166 -11.53 10.74 20.70
N LYS A 167 -12.16 9.62 21.07
CA LYS A 167 -11.89 8.92 22.33
C LYS A 167 -10.45 8.44 22.45
N ALA A 168 -9.83 8.10 21.33
CA ALA A 168 -8.41 7.72 21.26
C ALA A 168 -7.46 8.93 21.26
N GLY A 169 -7.98 10.16 21.25
CA GLY A 169 -7.18 11.37 21.18
C GLY A 169 -6.49 11.61 19.83
N ALA A 170 -7.03 11.02 18.75
CA ALA A 170 -6.44 11.17 17.44
C ALA A 170 -6.59 12.60 16.90
N ALA A 171 -5.49 13.21 16.48
CA ALA A 171 -5.52 14.47 15.75
C ALA A 171 -6.08 14.22 14.35
N MET A 172 -7.17 14.92 14.00
CA MET A 172 -7.85 14.71 12.72
C MET A 172 -8.55 15.98 12.24
N LEU A 173 -8.69 16.08 10.92
CA LEU A 173 -9.54 17.09 10.26
C LEU A 173 -10.82 16.40 9.81
N ILE A 174 -11.96 16.97 10.15
CA ILE A 174 -13.28 16.44 9.80
C ILE A 174 -13.91 17.35 8.75
N GLY A 175 -14.21 16.76 7.59
CA GLY A 175 -14.93 17.40 6.50
C GLY A 175 -16.36 16.84 6.33
N ALA A 176 -17.04 17.27 5.28
CA ALA A 176 -18.44 16.93 4.98
C ALA A 176 -18.63 15.47 4.46
N GLY A 177 -18.03 14.49 5.08
CA GLY A 177 -18.12 13.08 4.72
C GLY A 177 -16.78 12.42 4.56
N GLU A 178 -15.77 13.06 5.12
CA GLU A 178 -14.40 12.56 5.11
C GLU A 178 -13.68 12.97 6.40
N ILE A 179 -12.65 12.21 6.74
CA ILE A 179 -11.75 12.47 7.85
C ILE A 179 -10.33 12.31 7.30
N THR A 180 -9.45 13.20 7.67
CA THR A 180 -8.00 13.00 7.53
C THR A 180 -7.41 12.85 8.91
N VAL A 181 -6.82 11.69 9.21
CA VAL A 181 -6.08 11.46 10.46
C VAL A 181 -4.64 11.90 10.23
N GLU A 182 -4.15 12.75 11.12
CA GLU A 182 -2.80 13.28 11.06
C GLU A 182 -1.74 12.17 11.28
N PRO A 183 -0.60 12.22 10.57
CA PRO A 183 0.43 11.18 10.65
C PRO A 183 0.91 10.88 12.07
N GLN A 184 0.98 11.88 12.93
CA GLN A 184 1.36 11.71 14.34
C GLN A 184 0.39 10.82 15.14
N SER A 185 -0.85 10.67 14.68
CA SER A 185 -1.89 9.81 15.29
C SER A 185 -2.09 8.48 14.55
N SER A 186 -1.33 8.24 13.48
CA SER A 186 -1.47 7.07 12.60
C SER A 186 -0.11 6.49 12.20
N HIS A 187 0.84 6.49 13.12
CA HIS A 187 2.17 5.91 12.89
C HIS A 187 2.85 6.40 11.60
N GLY A 188 2.88 7.72 11.40
CA GLY A 188 3.54 8.33 10.25
C GLY A 188 2.78 8.25 8.92
N VAL A 189 1.55 7.71 8.91
CA VAL A 189 0.76 7.51 7.70
C VAL A 189 -0.28 8.63 7.53
N HIS A 190 -0.32 9.27 6.39
CA HIS A 190 -1.48 10.09 6.01
C HIS A 190 -2.67 9.17 5.74
N LEU A 191 -3.65 9.19 6.63
CA LEU A 191 -4.82 8.31 6.55
C LEU A 191 -6.06 9.14 6.23
N HIS A 192 -6.60 8.95 5.02
CA HIS A 192 -7.83 9.56 4.57
C HIS A 192 -8.97 8.55 4.59
N ILE A 193 -10.10 8.90 5.21
CA ILE A 193 -11.27 8.04 5.32
C ILE A 193 -12.49 8.80 4.81
N SER A 194 -13.22 8.21 3.86
CA SER A 194 -14.42 8.81 3.29
C SER A 194 -15.61 7.84 3.35
N ARG A 195 -16.83 8.37 3.37
CA ARG A 195 -18.03 7.54 3.25
C ARG A 195 -18.33 7.12 1.81
N TYR A 196 -17.66 7.73 0.85
CA TYR A 196 -17.91 7.48 -0.56
C TYR A 196 -16.90 6.53 -1.15
N HIS A 197 -17.42 5.50 -1.79
CA HIS A 197 -16.65 4.60 -2.64
C HIS A 197 -16.81 5.07 -4.08
N PHE A 198 -16.03 6.09 -4.46
CA PHE A 198 -15.81 6.35 -5.88
C PHE A 198 -14.59 5.54 -6.31
N PRO A 199 -14.66 4.82 -7.46
CA PRO A 199 -13.51 4.15 -8.03
C PRO A 199 -12.38 5.11 -8.36
#